data_245618f84c299ae9c11852583957f679
#
_entry.id   245618f84c299ae9c11852583957f679
#
_cell.length_a   1.000
_cell.length_b   1.000
_cell.length_c   1.000
_cell.angle_alpha   90.00
_cell.angle_beta   90.00
_cell.angle_gamma   90.00
#
_symmetry.space_group_name_H-M   'P 1'
#
loop_
_entity.id
_entity.type
_entity.pdbx_description
1 polymer ?
#
loop_
_entity_poly.entity_id
_entity_poly.type
_entity_poly.pdbx_seq_one_letter_code
_entity_poly.pdbx_strand_id
1 'polypeptide(L)'
;DAESIELEACIGECSVVEFNGTLLGAQAEELMPFLHPRVLFKGEMELSPSAAFVLSTAGLRLVGVEEQAAALSECNGEVHKQLLGSGMLLLEGIDLSNVNPGSYFLFAAPIKIKGCDGSPVRAVLIER
;
A
#
# COMPACT_ATOMS: atom_id res chain seq x y z
N ASP A 1 -11.85 4.72 10.27
CA ASP A 1 -10.78 5.07 11.21
C ASP A 1 -9.97 3.83 11.59
N ALA A 2 -8.98 4.01 12.45
CA ALA A 2 -8.09 2.92 12.81
C ALA A 2 -8.80 1.76 13.51
N GLU A 3 -9.93 2.01 14.14
CA GLU A 3 -10.67 0.98 14.85
C GLU A 3 -11.43 0.06 13.91
N SER A 4 -11.66 0.50 12.69
CA SER A 4 -12.39 -0.31 11.70
C SER A 4 -11.47 -1.11 10.78
N ILE A 5 -10.17 -1.15 11.05
CA ILE A 5 -9.22 -1.91 10.25
C ILE A 5 -9.49 -3.40 10.41
N GLU A 6 -9.72 -4.08 9.29
CA GLU A 6 -9.95 -5.51 9.29
C GLU A 6 -8.62 -6.26 9.29
N LEU A 7 -8.49 -7.23 10.18
CA LEU A 7 -7.28 -8.03 10.27
C LEU A 7 -6.97 -8.77 8.97
N GLU A 8 -8.00 -9.20 8.26
CA GLU A 8 -7.81 -9.90 6.99
C GLU A 8 -7.05 -9.07 5.96
N ALA A 9 -7.27 -7.75 5.97
CA ALA A 9 -6.57 -6.88 5.04
C ALA A 9 -5.09 -6.76 5.39
N CYS A 10 -4.74 -6.97 6.64
CA CYS A 10 -3.38 -6.82 7.16
C CYS A 10 -2.56 -8.09 7.06
N ILE A 11 -3.17 -9.23 6.79
CA ILE A 11 -2.50 -10.52 6.84
C ILE A 11 -2.81 -11.31 5.58
N GLY A 12 -1.79 -11.75 4.87
CA GLY A 12 -1.98 -12.60 3.71
C GLY A 12 -0.92 -12.42 2.64
N GLU A 13 -1.17 -13.01 1.50
CA GLU A 13 -0.24 -12.96 0.38
C GLU A 13 0.00 -11.55 -0.07
N CYS A 14 1.24 -11.25 -0.36
CA CYS A 14 1.69 -9.89 -0.64
C CYS A 14 2.73 -9.89 -1.76
N SER A 15 2.66 -8.90 -2.62
CA SER A 15 3.66 -8.67 -3.66
C SER A 15 4.51 -7.47 -3.27
N VAL A 16 5.82 -7.59 -3.43
CA VAL A 16 6.72 -6.44 -3.32
C VAL A 16 7.18 -6.12 -4.73
N VAL A 17 6.89 -4.90 -5.18
CA VAL A 17 7.19 -4.42 -6.53
C VAL A 17 8.10 -3.21 -6.43
N GLU A 18 9.19 -3.24 -7.18
CA GLU A 18 10.09 -2.09 -7.22
C GLU A 18 9.65 -1.13 -8.32
N PHE A 19 9.53 0.15 -7.97
CA PHE A 19 9.16 1.17 -8.93
C PHE A 19 9.73 2.51 -8.49
N ASN A 20 10.26 3.27 -9.44
CA ASN A 20 10.76 4.61 -9.18
C ASN A 20 10.09 5.57 -10.15
N GLY A 21 9.72 6.75 -9.67
CA GLY A 21 9.02 7.73 -10.47
C GLY A 21 7.51 7.68 -10.25
N THR A 22 6.77 8.26 -11.19
CA THR A 22 5.32 8.33 -11.08
C THR A 22 4.66 7.13 -11.73
N LEU A 23 3.91 6.39 -10.95
CA LEU A 23 3.15 5.25 -11.45
C LEU A 23 1.84 5.79 -12.04
N LEU A 24 1.64 5.54 -13.33
CA LEU A 24 0.44 5.96 -14.05
C LEU A 24 -0.57 4.82 -14.13
N GLY A 25 -1.82 5.19 -14.45
CA GLY A 25 -2.89 4.20 -14.52
C GLY A 25 -2.61 3.05 -15.46
N ALA A 26 -2.07 3.35 -16.65
CA ALA A 26 -1.74 2.29 -17.62
C ALA A 26 -0.71 1.31 -17.06
N GLN A 27 0.28 1.82 -16.35
CA GLN A 27 1.31 0.97 -15.75
C GLN A 27 0.71 0.14 -14.62
N ALA A 28 -0.18 0.73 -13.83
CA ALA A 28 -0.87 0.00 -12.77
C ALA A 28 -1.69 -1.15 -13.36
N GLU A 29 -2.38 -0.92 -14.47
CA GLU A 29 -3.14 -1.96 -15.14
C GLU A 29 -2.26 -3.11 -15.62
N GLU A 30 -1.08 -2.80 -16.13
CA GLU A 30 -0.15 -3.81 -16.57
C GLU A 30 0.36 -4.68 -15.41
N LEU A 31 0.49 -4.10 -14.24
CA LEU A 31 0.94 -4.83 -13.07
C LEU A 31 -0.13 -5.74 -12.47
N MET A 32 -1.40 -5.34 -12.58
CA MET A 32 -2.49 -6.02 -11.85
C MET A 32 -2.51 -7.55 -11.96
N PRO A 33 -2.32 -8.16 -13.14
CA PRO A 33 -2.37 -9.62 -13.24
C PRO A 33 -1.32 -10.35 -12.41
N PHE A 34 -0.27 -9.65 -12.00
CA PHE A 34 0.86 -10.24 -11.28
C PHE A 34 0.84 -9.94 -9.79
N LEU A 35 -0.17 -9.20 -9.32
CA LEU A 35 -0.21 -8.75 -7.94
C LEU A 35 -1.10 -9.62 -7.06
N HIS A 36 -0.63 -9.87 -5.86
CA HIS A 36 -1.47 -10.39 -4.80
C HIS A 36 -2.39 -9.28 -4.30
N PRO A 37 -3.38 -9.60 -3.47
CA PRO A 37 -4.30 -8.56 -2.97
C PRO A 37 -3.63 -7.50 -2.10
N ARG A 38 -2.41 -7.71 -1.66
CA ARG A 38 -1.62 -6.75 -0.90
C ARG A 38 -0.37 -6.44 -1.68
N VAL A 39 -0.04 -5.17 -1.82
CA VAL A 39 1.10 -4.74 -2.62
C VAL A 39 1.92 -3.72 -1.85
N LEU A 40 3.22 -3.95 -1.78
CA LEU A 40 4.15 -2.98 -1.22
C LEU A 40 5.05 -2.49 -2.34
N PHE A 41 5.10 -1.17 -2.52
CA PHE A 41 5.94 -0.57 -3.54
C PHE A 41 7.28 -0.16 -2.94
N LYS A 42 8.35 -0.72 -3.48
CA LYS A 42 9.71 -0.42 -3.08
C LYS A 42 10.27 0.64 -4.02
N GLY A 43 10.85 1.71 -3.47
CA GLY A 43 11.51 2.74 -4.24
C GLY A 43 10.93 4.14 -4.00
N GLU A 44 11.55 5.11 -4.66
CA GLU A 44 11.08 6.48 -4.61
C GLU A 44 10.00 6.65 -5.67
N MET A 45 8.78 6.40 -5.28
CA MET A 45 7.68 6.39 -6.23
C MET A 45 6.56 7.31 -5.78
N GLU A 46 5.71 7.65 -6.73
CA GLU A 46 4.54 8.47 -6.49
C GLU A 46 3.37 7.85 -7.24
N LEU A 47 2.23 7.76 -6.59
CA LEU A 47 1.02 7.27 -7.24
C LEU A 47 0.28 8.44 -7.89
N SER A 48 0.03 8.35 -9.18
CA SER A 48 -0.83 9.33 -9.83
C SER A 48 -2.29 9.07 -9.44
N PRO A 49 -3.18 10.06 -9.61
CA PRO A 49 -4.61 9.82 -9.38
C PRO A 49 -5.16 8.68 -10.24
N SER A 50 -4.69 8.53 -11.48
CA SER A 50 -5.15 7.44 -12.33
C SER A 50 -4.70 6.08 -11.82
N ALA A 51 -3.46 5.99 -11.30
CA ALA A 51 -2.99 4.74 -10.71
C ALA A 51 -3.78 4.42 -9.45
N ALA A 52 -4.04 5.42 -8.61
CA ALA A 52 -4.85 5.21 -7.40
C ALA A 52 -6.23 4.68 -7.76
N PHE A 53 -6.83 5.21 -8.82
CA PHE A 53 -8.13 4.74 -9.29
C PHE A 53 -8.06 3.27 -9.70
N VAL A 54 -7.06 2.90 -10.51
CA VAL A 54 -6.89 1.52 -10.96
C VAL A 54 -6.72 0.57 -9.76
N LEU A 55 -5.83 0.93 -8.84
CA LEU A 55 -5.56 0.08 -7.68
C LEU A 55 -6.80 -0.06 -6.81
N SER A 56 -7.53 1.04 -6.60
CA SER A 56 -8.69 1.02 -5.73
C SER A 56 -9.86 0.23 -6.31
N THR A 57 -10.00 0.20 -7.64
CA THR A 57 -11.10 -0.52 -8.28
C THR A 57 -10.75 -1.98 -8.55
N ALA A 58 -9.50 -2.36 -8.39
CA ALA A 58 -9.05 -3.72 -8.69
C ALA A 58 -9.24 -4.72 -7.55
N GLY A 59 -9.77 -4.27 -6.43
CA GLY A 59 -10.03 -5.17 -5.31
C GLY A 59 -8.84 -5.45 -4.41
N LEU A 60 -7.80 -4.62 -4.49
CA LEU A 60 -6.68 -4.75 -3.57
C LEU A 60 -7.12 -4.45 -2.14
N ARG A 61 -6.51 -5.14 -1.20
CA ARG A 61 -6.82 -4.98 0.21
C ARG A 61 -5.89 -3.99 0.91
N LEU A 62 -4.67 -3.88 0.40
CA LEU A 62 -3.65 -3.05 1.04
C LEU A 62 -2.62 -2.59 0.03
N VAL A 63 -2.23 -1.33 0.12
CA VAL A 63 -1.11 -0.77 -0.63
C VAL A 63 -0.15 -0.15 0.37
N GLY A 64 1.14 -0.46 0.25
CA GLY A 64 2.17 0.11 1.09
C GLY A 64 3.20 0.84 0.27
N VAL A 65 3.75 1.91 0.83
CA VAL A 65 4.80 2.70 0.19
C VAL A 65 5.88 3.04 1.20
N GLU A 66 7.09 3.25 0.71
CA GLU A 66 8.20 3.62 1.56
C GLU A 66 8.13 5.09 1.96
N GLU A 67 8.98 5.46 2.87
CA GLU A 67 8.99 6.79 3.46
C GLU A 67 9.19 7.90 2.44
N GLN A 68 9.89 7.61 1.35
CA GLN A 68 10.17 8.58 0.30
C GLN A 68 9.00 8.84 -0.64
N ALA A 69 7.93 8.08 -0.54
CA ALA A 69 6.79 8.24 -1.43
C ALA A 69 5.98 9.47 -1.03
N ALA A 70 6.15 10.55 -1.77
CA ALA A 70 5.57 11.84 -1.42
C ALA A 70 4.04 11.88 -1.53
N ALA A 71 3.48 11.11 -2.43
CA ALA A 71 2.05 11.21 -2.74
C ALA A 71 1.12 10.81 -1.59
N LEU A 72 1.60 10.00 -0.67
CA LEU A 72 0.77 9.51 0.42
C LEU A 72 1.13 10.14 1.77
N SER A 73 1.94 11.20 1.75
CA SER A 73 2.40 11.83 2.98
C SER A 73 1.37 12.71 3.67
N GLU A 74 0.29 13.08 2.97
CA GLU A 74 -0.73 13.96 3.51
C GLU A 74 -2.05 13.24 3.71
N CYS A 75 -2.68 13.47 4.87
CA CYS A 75 -3.98 12.85 5.16
C CYS A 75 -5.09 13.34 4.24
N ASN A 76 -4.92 14.53 3.66
CA ASN A 76 -5.93 15.15 2.81
C ASN A 76 -5.63 15.09 1.32
N GLY A 77 -4.61 14.35 0.92
CA GLY A 77 -4.26 14.23 -0.48
C GLY A 77 -5.34 13.50 -1.28
N GLU A 78 -5.47 13.88 -2.54
CA GLU A 78 -6.48 13.29 -3.41
C GLU A 78 -6.29 11.79 -3.58
N VAL A 79 -5.03 11.36 -3.77
CA VAL A 79 -4.70 9.94 -3.89
C VAL A 79 -5.06 9.20 -2.60
N HIS A 80 -4.73 9.81 -1.47
CA HIS A 80 -5.03 9.25 -0.16
C HIS A 80 -6.54 9.01 0.00
N LYS A 81 -7.34 10.03 -0.37
CA LYS A 81 -8.79 9.93 -0.28
C LYS A 81 -9.34 8.84 -1.19
N GLN A 82 -8.79 8.74 -2.40
CA GLN A 82 -9.24 7.74 -3.36
C GLN A 82 -9.03 6.33 -2.82
N LEU A 83 -7.84 6.06 -2.28
CA LEU A 83 -7.52 4.74 -1.77
C LEU A 83 -8.33 4.40 -0.52
N LEU A 84 -8.38 5.32 0.43
CA LEU A 84 -9.14 5.10 1.66
C LEU A 84 -10.64 5.00 1.40
N GLY A 85 -11.14 5.77 0.45
CA GLY A 85 -12.56 5.76 0.11
C GLY A 85 -13.03 4.43 -0.48
N SER A 86 -12.09 3.63 -1.01
CA SER A 86 -12.42 2.32 -1.56
C SER A 86 -12.39 1.21 -0.50
N GLY A 87 -12.05 1.55 0.74
CA GLY A 87 -11.88 0.56 1.81
C GLY A 87 -10.51 -0.09 1.84
N MET A 88 -9.59 0.38 1.00
CA MET A 88 -8.23 -0.15 0.94
C MET A 88 -7.41 0.43 2.08
N LEU A 89 -6.56 -0.40 2.68
CA LEU A 89 -5.64 0.09 3.71
C LEU A 89 -4.39 0.67 3.06
N LEU A 90 -3.88 1.73 3.67
CA LEU A 90 -2.62 2.36 3.27
C LEU A 90 -1.59 2.12 4.36
N LEU A 91 -0.41 1.67 3.95
CA LEU A 91 0.72 1.45 4.83
C LEU A 91 1.83 2.38 4.36
N GLU A 92 2.14 3.39 5.15
CA GLU A 92 3.13 4.41 4.77
C GLU A 92 4.37 4.33 5.64
N GLY A 93 5.49 4.78 5.07
CA GLY A 93 6.74 4.88 5.83
C GLY A 93 7.42 3.56 6.11
N ILE A 94 7.13 2.53 5.33
CA ILE A 94 7.80 1.25 5.50
C ILE A 94 9.20 1.30 4.88
N ASP A 95 10.05 0.41 5.31
CA ASP A 95 11.42 0.32 4.82
C ASP A 95 11.62 -1.03 4.14
N LEU A 96 11.73 -1.03 2.83
CA LEU A 96 11.93 -2.22 2.04
C LEU A 96 13.36 -2.33 1.49
N SER A 97 14.29 -1.56 2.05
CA SER A 97 15.66 -1.50 1.54
C SER A 97 16.34 -2.88 1.50
N ASN A 98 16.00 -3.75 2.43
CA ASN A 98 16.59 -5.08 2.48
C ASN A 98 15.65 -6.18 1.98
N VAL A 99 14.59 -5.79 1.26
CA VAL A 99 13.60 -6.71 0.75
C VAL A 99 13.68 -6.74 -0.78
N ASN A 100 13.86 -7.91 -1.34
CA ASN A 100 13.86 -8.06 -2.80
C ASN A 100 12.42 -8.11 -3.32
N PRO A 101 12.18 -7.61 -4.54
CA PRO A 101 10.86 -7.79 -5.16
C PRO A 101 10.49 -9.26 -5.23
N GLY A 102 9.23 -9.55 -5.06
CA GLY A 102 8.75 -10.93 -5.10
C GLY A 102 7.48 -11.13 -4.31
N SER A 103 7.18 -12.39 -4.03
CA SER A 103 5.99 -12.79 -3.29
C SER A 103 6.35 -13.14 -1.85
N TYR A 104 5.51 -12.67 -0.94
CA TYR A 104 5.72 -12.83 0.50
C TYR A 104 4.39 -13.07 1.18
N PHE A 105 4.46 -13.42 2.44
CA PHE A 105 3.29 -13.40 3.31
C PHE A 105 3.46 -12.19 4.24
N LEU A 106 2.51 -11.28 4.21
CA LEU A 106 2.54 -10.07 5.04
C LEU A 106 1.76 -10.30 6.32
N PHE A 107 2.36 -9.88 7.43
CA PHE A 107 1.68 -9.76 8.69
C PHE A 107 1.89 -8.34 9.18
N ALA A 108 0.83 -7.52 9.15
CA ALA A 108 0.91 -6.13 9.57
C ALA A 108 -0.05 -5.91 10.72
N ALA A 109 0.49 -5.75 11.92
CA ALA A 109 -0.32 -5.59 13.11
C ALA A 109 -0.53 -4.10 13.39
N PRO A 110 -1.75 -3.58 13.29
CA PRO A 110 -2.01 -2.17 13.57
C PRO A 110 -1.98 -1.90 15.07
N ILE A 111 -1.53 -0.69 15.39
CA ILE A 111 -1.59 -0.16 16.76
C ILE A 111 -2.59 0.97 16.73
N LYS A 112 -3.64 0.89 17.53
CA LYS A 112 -4.70 1.88 17.51
C LYS A 112 -4.24 3.18 18.17
N ILE A 113 -4.33 4.28 17.42
CA ILE A 113 -4.13 5.61 17.96
C ILE A 113 -5.17 6.53 17.34
N LYS A 114 -5.38 7.66 17.98
CA LYS A 114 -6.30 8.68 17.47
C LYS A 114 -5.53 9.70 16.66
N GLY A 115 -6.21 10.34 15.74
CA GLY A 115 -5.64 11.41 14.94
C GLY A 115 -6.01 11.28 13.48
N CYS A 116 -5.09 11.66 12.61
CA CYS A 116 -5.25 11.47 11.19
C CYS A 116 -5.62 10.01 10.91
N ASP A 117 -6.34 9.77 9.82
CA ASP A 117 -6.94 8.46 9.54
C ASP A 117 -5.94 7.32 9.37
N GLY A 118 -5.15 7.10 10.40
CA GLY A 118 -4.16 6.05 10.37
C GLY A 118 -3.74 5.65 11.75
N SER A 119 -2.95 4.62 11.82
CA SER A 119 -2.33 4.16 13.05
C SER A 119 -0.95 3.62 12.72
N PRO A 120 -0.02 3.63 13.69
CA PRO A 120 1.25 2.94 13.50
C PRO A 120 1.00 1.47 13.28
N VAL A 121 1.86 0.84 12.48
CA VAL A 121 1.72 -0.56 12.14
C VAL A 121 3.08 -1.22 12.27
N ARG A 122 3.10 -2.42 12.82
CA ARG A 122 4.28 -3.25 12.78
C ARG A 122 4.08 -4.24 11.64
N ALA A 123 4.96 -4.17 10.65
CA ALA A 123 4.85 -5.02 9.47
C ALA A 123 5.99 -6.02 9.41
N VAL A 124 5.67 -7.26 9.10
CA VAL A 124 6.64 -8.34 8.95
C VAL A 124 6.35 -9.07 7.64
N LEU A 125 7.38 -9.32 6.85
CA LEU A 125 7.27 -10.11 5.64
C LEU A 125 7.94 -11.47 5.86
N ILE A 126 7.24 -12.51 5.46
CA ILE A 126 7.74 -13.88 5.54
C ILE A 126 7.94 -14.37 4.12
N GLU A 127 9.12 -14.86 3.81
CA GLU A 127 9.41 -15.38 2.48
C GLU A 127 8.61 -16.64 2.18
N ARG A 128 8.26 -16.76 0.92
CA ARG A 128 7.46 -17.91 0.46
C ARG A 128 8.32 -18.93 -0.27
#